data_f3a2b560db20ddb244f3e07663aa9a9c
#
_entry.id   f3a2b560db20ddb244f3e07663aa9a9c
#
_cell.length_a   1.000
_cell.length_b   1.000
_cell.length_c   1.000
_cell.angle_alpha   90.00
_cell.angle_beta   90.00
_cell.angle_gamma   90.00
#
_symmetry.space_group_name_H-M   'P 1'
#
loop_
_entity.id
_entity.type
_entity.pdbx_description
1 polymer ?
#
loop_
_entity_poly.entity_id
_entity_poly.type
_entity_poly.pdbx_seq_one_letter_code
_entity_poly.pdbx_strand_id
1 'polypeptide(L)'
;MEYRSAALDAESAYIREVTPINLLSYDDEVKLARAARQGDMFSRGEMIRHNLRLVLSVARKYRSRGLAFLDLVEEGNLGLIRAVDKYDPERGYRFSTYATWWIKQNVERGIMNYARNVRLPVHIIKEISLCLRTERELGAELGRQPRRAELAEALSKPLAQLDALLDCHESSFDSTECPPDPDEVASDDIDAADSADPMER
;
A
#
# COMPACT_ATOMS: atom_id res chain seq x y z
N MET A 1 28.10 -0.89 -2.03
CA MET A 1 27.93 -0.59 -0.59
C MET A 1 27.54 0.87 -0.33
N GLU A 2 28.04 1.85 -1.06
CA GLU A 2 27.77 3.29 -0.87
C GLU A 2 26.30 3.69 -1.09
N TYR A 3 25.61 3.15 -2.09
CA TYR A 3 24.19 3.46 -2.35
C TYR A 3 23.25 3.08 -1.20
N ARG A 4 23.54 1.97 -0.52
CA ARG A 4 22.73 1.51 0.61
C ARG A 4 22.93 2.38 1.85
N SER A 5 24.13 2.93 2.05
CA SER A 5 24.44 3.88 3.11
C SER A 5 23.72 5.22 2.88
N ALA A 6 23.79 5.77 1.67
CA ALA A 6 23.15 7.03 1.32
C ALA A 6 21.62 6.97 1.43
N ALA A 7 21.00 5.85 1.05
CA ALA A 7 19.55 5.66 1.19
C ALA A 7 19.11 5.58 2.66
N LEU A 8 19.88 4.91 3.53
CA LEU A 8 19.63 4.86 4.97
C LEU A 8 19.80 6.24 5.62
N ASP A 9 20.76 7.04 5.16
CA ASP A 9 20.97 8.40 5.63
C ASP A 9 19.81 9.32 5.25
N ALA A 10 19.28 9.20 4.02
CA ALA A 10 18.12 9.96 3.55
C ALA A 10 16.84 9.57 4.32
N GLU A 11 16.60 8.26 4.55
CA GLU A 11 15.48 7.78 5.35
C GLU A 11 15.53 8.34 6.77
N SER A 12 16.70 8.26 7.39
CA SER A 12 16.94 8.76 8.75
C SER A 12 16.74 10.26 8.85
N ALA A 13 17.18 11.02 7.83
CA ALA A 13 17.00 12.46 7.76
C ALA A 13 15.51 12.82 7.66
N TYR A 14 14.76 12.18 6.77
CA TYR A 14 13.32 12.41 6.62
C TYR A 14 12.55 12.09 7.91
N ILE A 15 12.81 10.94 8.53
CA ILE A 15 12.16 10.54 9.78
C ILE A 15 12.45 11.57 10.88
N ARG A 16 13.70 12.05 10.99
CA ARG A 16 14.10 13.05 11.99
C ARG A 16 13.41 14.39 11.78
N GLU A 17 13.13 14.79 10.54
CA GLU A 17 12.42 16.02 10.22
C GLU A 17 10.91 15.91 10.53
N VAL A 18 10.30 14.76 10.24
CA VAL A 18 8.86 14.54 10.43
C VAL A 18 8.48 14.22 11.88
N THR A 19 9.35 13.56 12.64
CA THR A 19 9.05 13.11 14.01
C THR A 19 8.68 14.23 14.99
N PRO A 20 9.33 15.41 15.01
CA PRO A 20 9.02 16.48 15.96
C PRO A 20 7.71 17.22 15.65
N ILE A 21 7.05 16.95 14.54
CA ILE A 21 5.79 17.61 14.19
C ILE A 21 4.69 17.17 15.16
N ASN A 22 4.05 18.12 15.83
CA ASN A 22 3.00 17.86 16.81
C ASN A 22 1.75 17.29 16.14
N LEU A 23 1.01 16.45 16.86
CA LEU A 23 -0.29 15.99 16.41
C LEU A 23 -1.35 17.08 16.60
N LEU A 24 -2.32 17.16 15.68
CA LEU A 24 -3.46 18.06 15.78
C LEU A 24 -4.45 17.58 16.86
N SER A 25 -5.02 18.52 17.62
CA SER A 25 -6.22 18.26 18.40
C SER A 25 -7.41 18.05 17.46
N TYR A 26 -8.49 17.45 17.95
CA TYR A 26 -9.71 17.28 17.16
C TYR A 26 -10.28 18.62 16.67
N ASP A 27 -10.32 19.63 17.53
CA ASP A 27 -10.86 20.95 17.20
C ASP A 27 -10.00 21.67 16.14
N ASP A 28 -8.68 21.53 16.21
CA ASP A 28 -7.79 22.12 15.21
C ASP A 28 -7.87 21.35 13.88
N GLU A 29 -8.02 20.03 13.92
CA GLU A 29 -8.25 19.18 12.76
C GLU A 29 -9.51 19.63 12.00
N VAL A 30 -10.63 19.85 12.71
CA VAL A 30 -11.89 20.32 12.12
C VAL A 30 -11.76 21.73 11.57
N LYS A 31 -11.09 22.65 12.29
CA LYS A 31 -10.88 24.04 11.82
C LYS A 31 -10.06 24.08 10.53
N LEU A 32 -8.92 23.38 10.51
CA LEU A 32 -8.05 23.33 9.35
C LEU A 32 -8.75 22.66 8.15
N ALA A 33 -9.49 21.57 8.40
CA ALA A 33 -10.22 20.88 7.34
C ALA A 33 -11.31 21.78 6.71
N ARG A 34 -12.05 22.53 7.53
CA ARG A 34 -13.05 23.49 7.03
C ARG A 34 -12.41 24.58 6.19
N ALA A 35 -11.30 25.16 6.65
CA ALA A 35 -10.59 26.20 5.91
C ALA A 35 -10.00 25.66 4.59
N ALA A 36 -9.41 24.46 4.62
CA ALA A 36 -8.90 23.78 3.42
C ALA A 36 -10.00 23.56 2.37
N ARG A 37 -11.21 23.12 2.78
CA ARG A 37 -12.37 22.99 1.88
C ARG A 37 -12.85 24.31 1.28
N GLN A 38 -12.60 25.43 1.96
CA GLN A 38 -12.88 26.78 1.43
C GLN A 38 -11.79 27.30 0.48
N GLY A 39 -10.75 26.51 0.23
CA GLY A 39 -9.66 26.83 -0.69
C GLY A 39 -8.44 27.45 -0.01
N ASP A 40 -8.38 27.49 1.32
CA ASP A 40 -7.18 27.96 2.03
C ASP A 40 -6.04 26.95 1.89
N MET A 41 -5.06 27.31 1.04
CA MET A 41 -3.88 26.48 0.76
C MET A 41 -2.95 26.36 1.97
N PHE A 42 -2.92 27.33 2.87
CA PHE A 42 -2.11 27.25 4.08
C PHE A 42 -2.68 26.18 5.02
N SER A 43 -3.96 26.23 5.33
CA SER A 43 -4.63 25.22 6.17
C SER A 43 -4.55 23.82 5.57
N ARG A 44 -4.65 23.70 4.22
CA ARG A 44 -4.42 22.44 3.51
C ARG A 44 -2.99 21.91 3.73
N GLY A 45 -1.99 22.78 3.60
CA GLY A 45 -0.58 22.43 3.86
C GLY A 45 -0.33 21.98 5.30
N GLU A 46 -0.90 22.66 6.27
CA GLU A 46 -0.78 22.30 7.69
C GLU A 46 -1.47 20.95 7.99
N MET A 47 -2.66 20.70 7.40
CA MET A 47 -3.30 19.38 7.51
C MET A 47 -2.40 18.24 6.98
N ILE A 48 -1.76 18.43 5.85
CA ILE A 48 -0.82 17.43 5.28
C ILE A 48 0.37 17.27 6.22
N ARG A 49 1.03 18.38 6.58
CA ARG A 49 2.26 18.39 7.36
C ARG A 49 2.11 17.67 8.71
N HIS A 50 1.04 17.96 9.44
CA HIS A 50 0.79 17.36 10.76
C HIS A 50 0.43 15.88 10.71
N ASN A 51 0.08 15.34 9.52
CA ASN A 51 -0.29 13.95 9.32
C ASN A 51 0.79 13.10 8.58
N LEU A 52 1.97 13.64 8.27
CA LEU A 52 3.07 12.89 7.66
C LEU A 52 3.53 11.69 8.51
N ARG A 53 3.43 11.81 9.85
CA ARG A 53 3.74 10.69 10.77
C ARG A 53 2.81 9.50 10.58
N LEU A 54 1.54 9.73 10.21
CA LEU A 54 0.59 8.67 9.89
C LEU A 54 1.06 7.89 8.67
N VAL A 55 1.52 8.59 7.62
CA VAL A 55 2.08 7.95 6.42
C VAL A 55 3.27 7.06 6.78
N LEU A 56 4.22 7.55 7.59
CA LEU A 56 5.35 6.74 8.05
C LEU A 56 4.91 5.47 8.77
N SER A 57 3.87 5.55 9.61
CA SER A 57 3.37 4.40 10.37
C SER A 57 2.73 3.35 9.47
N VAL A 58 2.03 3.78 8.42
CA VAL A 58 1.43 2.88 7.43
C VAL A 58 2.51 2.29 6.52
N ALA A 59 3.39 3.11 5.92
CA ALA A 59 4.44 2.66 5.00
C ALA A 59 5.39 1.62 5.63
N ARG A 60 5.65 1.70 6.94
CA ARG A 60 6.47 0.70 7.67
C ARG A 60 5.93 -0.72 7.56
N LYS A 61 4.62 -0.90 7.45
CA LYS A 61 3.99 -2.23 7.32
C LYS A 61 4.23 -2.87 5.95
N TYR A 62 4.61 -2.05 4.97
CA TYR A 62 4.84 -2.47 3.59
C TYR A 62 6.33 -2.55 3.22
N ARG A 63 7.22 -2.45 4.21
CA ARG A 63 8.66 -2.67 3.98
C ARG A 63 8.91 -4.05 3.40
N SER A 64 9.95 -4.16 2.60
CA SER A 64 10.40 -5.42 1.98
C SER A 64 9.43 -6.01 0.94
N ARG A 65 8.60 -5.16 0.31
CA ARG A 65 7.68 -5.56 -0.75
C ARG A 65 8.11 -5.11 -2.15
N GLY A 66 9.41 -5.01 -2.39
CA GLY A 66 9.96 -4.68 -3.71
C GLY A 66 10.04 -3.18 -4.01
N LEU A 67 9.72 -2.30 -3.07
CA LEU A 67 9.94 -0.86 -3.17
C LEU A 67 10.83 -0.34 -2.04
N ALA A 68 11.65 0.66 -2.34
CA ALA A 68 12.39 1.38 -1.32
C ALA A 68 11.45 2.08 -0.35
N PHE A 69 11.83 2.18 0.93
CA PHE A 69 10.95 2.73 1.96
C PHE A 69 10.50 4.16 1.66
N LEU A 70 11.40 5.00 1.14
CA LEU A 70 11.04 6.38 0.77
C LEU A 70 10.04 6.43 -0.38
N ASP A 71 10.11 5.53 -1.36
CA ASP A 71 9.14 5.45 -2.44
C ASP A 71 7.75 5.06 -1.91
N LEU A 72 7.69 4.12 -0.93
CA LEU A 72 6.44 3.79 -0.24
C LEU A 72 5.86 5.00 0.52
N VAL A 73 6.72 5.82 1.12
CA VAL A 73 6.31 7.05 1.81
C VAL A 73 5.76 8.07 0.82
N GLU A 74 6.41 8.26 -0.34
CA GLU A 74 5.93 9.20 -1.36
C GLU A 74 4.56 8.77 -1.95
N GLU A 75 4.38 7.49 -2.24
CA GLU A 75 3.06 6.97 -2.63
C GLU A 75 2.02 7.16 -1.53
N GLY A 76 2.40 6.96 -0.28
CA GLY A 76 1.56 7.25 0.88
C GLY A 76 1.22 8.74 1.03
N ASN A 77 2.17 9.63 0.76
CA ASN A 77 1.96 11.09 0.76
C ASN A 77 0.95 11.52 -0.31
N LEU A 78 0.98 10.90 -1.51
CA LEU A 78 -0.05 11.12 -2.54
C LEU A 78 -1.43 10.68 -2.05
N GLY A 79 -1.52 9.57 -1.30
CA GLY A 79 -2.74 9.13 -0.65
C GLY A 79 -3.23 10.10 0.41
N LEU A 80 -2.32 10.61 1.26
CA LEU A 80 -2.63 11.62 2.27
C LEU A 80 -3.19 12.91 1.66
N ILE A 81 -2.58 13.40 0.58
CA ILE A 81 -3.04 14.60 -0.14
C ILE A 81 -4.48 14.41 -0.63
N ARG A 82 -4.78 13.27 -1.27
CA ARG A 82 -6.14 12.94 -1.72
C ARG A 82 -7.13 12.86 -0.55
N ALA A 83 -6.69 12.30 0.58
CA ALA A 83 -7.51 12.24 1.79
C ALA A 83 -7.85 13.63 2.33
N VAL A 84 -6.88 14.56 2.37
CA VAL A 84 -7.13 15.95 2.81
C VAL A 84 -8.12 16.65 1.89
N ASP A 85 -7.98 16.46 0.57
CA ASP A 85 -8.85 17.11 -0.42
C ASP A 85 -10.31 16.60 -0.36
N LYS A 86 -10.53 15.36 0.05
CA LYS A 86 -11.85 14.71 0.09
C LYS A 86 -12.46 14.62 1.50
N TYR A 87 -11.70 14.92 2.54
CA TYR A 87 -12.17 14.77 3.93
C TYR A 87 -13.30 15.75 4.27
N ASP A 88 -14.36 15.20 4.89
CA ASP A 88 -15.49 15.96 5.41
C ASP A 88 -15.53 15.93 6.93
N PRO A 89 -15.16 17.05 7.62
CA PRO A 89 -15.14 17.09 9.07
C PRO A 89 -16.54 17.02 9.71
N GLU A 90 -17.63 17.31 8.96
CA GLU A 90 -18.99 17.29 9.47
C GLU A 90 -19.52 15.86 9.68
N ARG A 91 -18.85 14.84 9.13
CA ARG A 91 -19.21 13.43 9.34
C ARG A 91 -18.84 12.91 10.74
N GLY A 92 -18.10 13.65 11.56
CA GLY A 92 -17.78 13.34 12.95
C GLY A 92 -16.69 12.28 13.15
N TYR A 93 -16.06 11.78 12.09
CA TYR A 93 -14.95 10.82 12.19
C TYR A 93 -13.61 11.56 12.25
N ARG A 94 -12.62 10.96 12.92
CA ARG A 94 -11.25 11.46 12.93
C ARG A 94 -10.63 11.34 11.53
N PHE A 95 -9.88 12.37 11.16
CA PHE A 95 -9.14 12.38 9.88
C PHE A 95 -8.24 11.15 9.70
N SER A 96 -7.56 10.71 10.76
CA SER A 96 -6.67 9.54 10.71
C SER A 96 -7.36 8.25 10.28
N THR A 97 -8.63 8.06 10.67
CA THR A 97 -9.43 6.89 10.27
C THR A 97 -9.68 6.89 8.76
N TYR A 98 -10.09 8.05 8.23
CA TYR A 98 -10.34 8.24 6.81
C TYR A 98 -9.05 8.18 5.98
N ALA A 99 -8.01 8.90 6.40
CA ALA A 99 -6.75 9.00 5.68
C ALA A 99 -6.00 7.67 5.59
N THR A 100 -6.10 6.83 6.62
CA THR A 100 -5.42 5.52 6.62
C THR A 100 -5.83 4.67 5.42
N TRP A 101 -7.10 4.68 5.04
CA TRP A 101 -7.59 3.94 3.87
C TRP A 101 -6.95 4.46 2.57
N TRP A 102 -6.95 5.79 2.34
CA TRP A 102 -6.34 6.40 1.16
C TRP A 102 -4.83 6.16 1.07
N ILE A 103 -4.14 6.25 2.22
CA ILE A 103 -2.70 6.00 2.30
C ILE A 103 -2.41 4.54 1.92
N LYS A 104 -3.12 3.57 2.53
CA LYS A 104 -2.96 2.14 2.22
C LYS A 104 -3.19 1.85 0.74
N GLN A 105 -4.29 2.32 0.20
CA GLN A 105 -4.64 2.12 -1.21
C GLN A 105 -3.56 2.65 -2.16
N ASN A 106 -3.03 3.87 -1.91
CA ASN A 106 -2.00 4.41 -2.79
C ASN A 106 -0.67 3.65 -2.64
N VAL A 107 -0.27 3.27 -1.43
CA VAL A 107 0.93 2.44 -1.20
C VAL A 107 0.80 1.08 -1.91
N GLU A 108 -0.32 0.40 -1.77
CA GLU A 108 -0.58 -0.89 -2.44
C GLU A 108 -0.57 -0.74 -3.96
N ARG A 109 -1.20 0.31 -4.49
CA ARG A 109 -1.18 0.63 -5.91
C ARG A 109 0.24 0.94 -6.41
N GLY A 110 1.04 1.67 -5.62
CA GLY A 110 2.46 1.93 -5.91
C GLY A 110 3.27 0.64 -5.98
N ILE A 111 3.09 -0.27 -5.03
CA ILE A 111 3.73 -1.59 -5.04
C ILE A 111 3.35 -2.37 -6.32
N MET A 112 2.07 -2.44 -6.66
CA MET A 112 1.62 -3.16 -7.87
C MET A 112 2.21 -2.58 -9.16
N ASN A 113 2.43 -1.26 -9.20
CA ASN A 113 2.92 -0.58 -10.40
C ASN A 113 4.45 -0.60 -10.53
N TYR A 114 5.19 -0.55 -9.43
CA TYR A 114 6.62 -0.22 -9.43
C TYR A 114 7.52 -1.25 -8.75
N ALA A 115 6.96 -2.21 -7.97
CA ALA A 115 7.78 -3.20 -7.28
C ALA A 115 8.43 -4.24 -8.20
N ARG A 116 8.04 -4.28 -9.48
CA ARG A 116 8.54 -5.25 -10.46
C ARG A 116 9.28 -4.56 -11.59
N ASN A 117 10.37 -5.16 -12.07
CA ASN A 117 11.13 -4.67 -13.22
C ASN A 117 10.28 -4.66 -14.50
N VAL A 118 9.45 -5.69 -14.68
CA VAL A 118 8.46 -5.74 -15.76
C VAL A 118 7.07 -5.55 -15.17
N ARG A 119 6.40 -4.45 -15.54
CA ARG A 119 5.04 -4.17 -15.06
C ARG A 119 4.06 -5.23 -15.54
N LEU A 120 3.36 -5.84 -14.60
CA LEU A 120 2.25 -6.74 -14.88
C LEU A 120 0.90 -6.04 -14.71
N PRO A 121 -0.13 -6.44 -15.48
CA PRO A 121 -1.50 -6.00 -15.24
C PRO A 121 -1.98 -6.39 -13.84
N VAL A 122 -2.81 -5.54 -13.21
CA VAL A 122 -3.27 -5.75 -11.83
C VAL A 122 -4.00 -7.08 -11.64
N HIS A 123 -4.80 -7.51 -12.63
CA HIS A 123 -5.51 -8.79 -12.56
C HIS A 123 -4.55 -9.99 -12.49
N ILE A 124 -3.42 -9.95 -13.22
CA ILE A 124 -2.39 -10.98 -13.16
C ILE A 124 -1.72 -11.02 -11.78
N ILE A 125 -1.43 -9.84 -11.21
CA ILE A 125 -0.86 -9.75 -9.86
C ILE A 125 -1.82 -10.34 -8.82
N LYS A 126 -3.11 -10.03 -8.91
CA LYS A 126 -4.15 -10.61 -8.03
C LYS A 126 -4.24 -12.14 -8.19
N GLU A 127 -4.18 -12.64 -9.42
CA GLU A 127 -4.19 -14.09 -9.66
C GLU A 127 -2.96 -14.79 -9.08
N ILE A 128 -1.76 -14.21 -9.26
CA ILE A 128 -0.52 -14.73 -8.66
C ILE A 128 -0.63 -14.72 -7.12
N SER A 129 -1.12 -13.63 -6.53
CA SER A 129 -1.30 -13.52 -5.07
C SER A 129 -2.26 -14.59 -4.53
N LEU A 130 -3.36 -14.86 -5.26
CA LEU A 130 -4.29 -15.93 -4.91
C LEU A 130 -3.62 -17.31 -5.00
N CYS A 131 -2.82 -17.57 -6.05
CA CYS A 131 -2.10 -18.82 -6.20
C CYS A 131 -1.13 -19.06 -5.01
N LEU A 132 -0.32 -18.06 -4.65
CA LEU A 132 0.65 -18.14 -3.56
C LEU A 132 -0.03 -18.30 -2.18
N ARG A 133 -1.18 -17.67 -2.00
CA ARG A 133 -1.98 -17.83 -0.78
C ARG A 133 -2.53 -19.24 -0.66
N THR A 134 -3.17 -19.76 -1.71
CA THR A 134 -3.72 -21.13 -1.74
C THR A 134 -2.60 -22.17 -1.58
N GLU A 135 -1.42 -21.92 -2.15
CA GLU A 135 -0.26 -22.78 -1.97
C GLU A 135 0.16 -22.90 -0.50
N ARG A 136 0.17 -21.77 0.23
CA ARG A 136 0.50 -21.77 1.67
C ARG A 136 -0.59 -22.44 2.51
N GLU A 137 -1.87 -22.19 2.22
CA GLU A 137 -3.00 -22.81 2.91
C GLU A 137 -2.95 -24.33 2.75
N LEU A 138 -2.81 -24.82 1.51
CA LEU A 138 -2.66 -26.25 1.22
C LEU A 138 -1.39 -26.85 1.84
N GLY A 139 -0.28 -26.12 1.80
CA GLY A 139 0.98 -26.55 2.42
C GLY A 139 0.85 -26.76 3.93
N ALA A 140 0.09 -25.88 4.60
CA ALA A 140 -0.20 -25.99 6.03
C ALA A 140 -1.10 -27.21 6.33
N GLU A 141 -2.11 -27.48 5.48
CA GLU A 141 -3.00 -28.63 5.61
C GLU A 141 -2.31 -29.96 5.34
N LEU A 142 -1.48 -30.03 4.29
CA LEU A 142 -0.80 -31.24 3.87
C LEU A 142 0.49 -31.54 4.67
N GLY A 143 1.01 -30.54 5.41
CA GLY A 143 2.30 -30.65 6.08
C GLY A 143 3.51 -30.78 5.12
N ARG A 144 3.30 -30.47 3.82
CA ARG A 144 4.32 -30.47 2.75
C ARG A 144 3.96 -29.48 1.68
N GLN A 145 4.92 -29.12 0.84
CA GLN A 145 4.63 -28.32 -0.35
C GLN A 145 3.62 -29.04 -1.27
N PRO A 146 2.52 -28.36 -1.67
CA PRO A 146 1.55 -28.93 -2.59
C PRO A 146 2.16 -29.08 -4.00
N ARG A 147 1.72 -30.10 -4.73
CA ARG A 147 2.09 -30.24 -6.14
C ARG A 147 1.31 -29.27 -7.00
N ARG A 148 1.85 -28.83 -8.13
CA ARG A 148 1.17 -27.93 -9.08
C ARG A 148 -0.20 -28.43 -9.50
N ALA A 149 -0.38 -29.76 -9.63
CA ALA A 149 -1.68 -30.38 -9.94
C ALA A 149 -2.70 -30.21 -8.81
N GLU A 150 -2.29 -30.35 -7.55
CA GLU A 150 -3.14 -30.15 -6.36
C GLU A 150 -3.58 -28.67 -6.25
N LEU A 151 -2.64 -27.75 -6.54
CA LEU A 151 -2.91 -26.32 -6.56
C LEU A 151 -3.88 -25.93 -7.71
N ALA A 152 -3.71 -26.52 -8.90
CA ALA A 152 -4.57 -26.31 -10.04
C ALA A 152 -6.01 -26.81 -9.77
N GLU A 153 -6.15 -27.94 -9.09
CA GLU A 153 -7.44 -28.49 -8.67
C GLU A 153 -8.13 -27.58 -7.64
N ALA A 154 -7.39 -27.12 -6.60
CA ALA A 154 -7.91 -26.24 -5.58
C ALA A 154 -8.39 -24.87 -6.15
N LEU A 155 -7.66 -24.33 -7.13
CA LEU A 155 -8.01 -23.08 -7.82
C LEU A 155 -9.03 -23.28 -8.95
N SER A 156 -9.42 -24.52 -9.28
CA SER A 156 -10.27 -24.88 -10.42
C SER A 156 -9.76 -24.28 -11.74
N LYS A 157 -8.42 -24.27 -11.94
CA LYS A 157 -7.75 -23.74 -13.12
C LYS A 157 -7.01 -24.81 -13.89
N PRO A 158 -6.89 -24.67 -15.24
CA PRO A 158 -6.02 -25.55 -16.03
C PRO A 158 -4.56 -25.44 -15.59
N LEU A 159 -3.86 -26.57 -15.51
CA LEU A 159 -2.45 -26.62 -15.12
C LEU A 159 -1.57 -25.71 -15.98
N ALA A 160 -1.80 -25.68 -17.29
CA ALA A 160 -1.04 -24.83 -18.21
C ALA A 160 -1.19 -23.32 -17.91
N GLN A 161 -2.36 -22.88 -17.45
CA GLN A 161 -2.58 -21.49 -17.05
C GLN A 161 -1.88 -21.16 -15.73
N LEU A 162 -1.89 -22.11 -14.78
CA LEU A 162 -1.17 -21.97 -13.52
C LEU A 162 0.34 -21.88 -13.74
N ASP A 163 0.91 -22.76 -14.58
CA ASP A 163 2.32 -22.74 -14.92
C ASP A 163 2.73 -21.41 -15.55
N ALA A 164 1.94 -20.90 -16.51
CA ALA A 164 2.20 -19.59 -17.13
C ALA A 164 2.17 -18.42 -16.11
N LEU A 165 1.26 -18.46 -15.13
CA LEU A 165 1.19 -17.44 -14.08
C LEU A 165 2.42 -17.48 -13.14
N LEU A 166 2.85 -18.68 -12.75
CA LEU A 166 4.02 -18.87 -11.88
C LEU A 166 5.31 -18.50 -12.61
N ASP A 167 5.45 -18.86 -13.89
CA ASP A 167 6.61 -18.49 -14.72
C ASP A 167 6.69 -16.95 -14.90
N CYS A 168 5.54 -16.28 -15.07
CA CYS A 168 5.47 -14.80 -15.07
C CYS A 168 5.89 -14.21 -13.71
N HIS A 169 5.57 -14.87 -12.62
CA HIS A 169 5.99 -14.43 -11.28
C HIS A 169 7.51 -14.53 -11.13
N GLU A 170 8.11 -15.68 -11.44
CA GLU A 170 9.54 -15.92 -11.32
C GLU A 170 10.37 -14.98 -12.22
N SER A 171 9.93 -14.74 -13.46
CA SER A 171 10.64 -13.88 -14.41
C SER A 171 10.53 -12.37 -14.09
N SER A 172 9.56 -11.96 -13.30
CA SER A 172 9.36 -10.53 -12.98
C SER A 172 10.04 -10.06 -11.70
N PHE A 173 10.63 -10.98 -10.92
CA PHE A 173 11.50 -10.66 -9.79
C PHE A 173 12.96 -10.95 -10.14
N ASP A 174 13.84 -10.01 -9.85
CA ASP A 174 15.27 -10.27 -9.83
C ASP A 174 15.56 -11.17 -8.62
N SER A 175 16.40 -12.15 -8.75
CA SER A 175 16.65 -13.27 -7.82
C SER A 175 17.05 -12.86 -6.38
N THR A 176 17.08 -11.58 -6.07
CA THR A 176 17.55 -10.98 -4.80
C THR A 176 16.45 -10.45 -3.88
N GLU A 177 15.18 -10.40 -4.32
CA GLU A 177 14.10 -9.79 -3.52
C GLU A 177 13.03 -10.81 -3.12
N CYS A 178 12.67 -10.79 -1.84
CA CYS A 178 11.59 -11.61 -1.29
C CYS A 178 10.24 -11.17 -1.89
N PRO A 179 9.40 -12.09 -2.41
CA PRO A 179 8.08 -11.74 -2.93
C PRO A 179 7.21 -11.11 -1.83
N PRO A 180 6.35 -10.15 -2.18
CA PRO A 180 5.41 -9.55 -1.23
C PRO A 180 4.49 -10.60 -0.61
N ASP A 181 4.13 -10.42 0.64
CA ASP A 181 3.24 -11.31 1.36
C ASP A 181 1.83 -11.27 0.72
N PRO A 182 1.31 -12.39 0.15
CA PRO A 182 0.04 -12.38 -0.56
C PRO A 182 -1.17 -12.05 0.31
N ASP A 183 -1.12 -12.27 1.64
CA ASP A 183 -2.24 -11.97 2.53
C ASP A 183 -2.50 -10.46 2.69
N GLU A 184 -1.53 -9.62 2.32
CA GLU A 184 -1.65 -8.18 2.42
C GLU A 184 -2.00 -7.48 1.10
N VAL A 185 -1.92 -8.19 -0.04
CA VAL A 185 -2.25 -7.65 -1.38
C VAL A 185 -3.72 -7.86 -1.75
N ALA A 186 -4.41 -8.77 -1.06
CA ALA A 186 -5.79 -9.10 -1.29
C ALA A 186 -6.77 -8.21 -0.49
N SER A 187 -6.66 -6.90 -0.57
CA SER A 187 -7.78 -6.04 -0.22
C SER A 187 -8.69 -5.94 -1.44
N ASP A 188 -9.87 -6.55 -1.34
CA ASP A 188 -10.87 -6.65 -2.42
C ASP A 188 -11.41 -5.30 -2.92
N ASP A 189 -10.97 -4.19 -2.33
CA ASP A 189 -11.49 -2.85 -2.56
C ASP A 189 -10.72 -2.00 -3.59
N ILE A 190 -9.68 -2.54 -4.26
CA ILE A 190 -8.79 -1.74 -5.11
C ILE A 190 -9.49 -1.28 -6.41
N ASP A 191 -10.44 -2.06 -6.94
CA ASP A 191 -11.08 -1.76 -8.21
C ASP A 191 -12.22 -0.74 -8.13
N ALA A 192 -12.75 -0.48 -6.92
CA ALA A 192 -13.86 0.46 -6.70
C ALA A 192 -13.44 1.89 -6.37
N ALA A 193 -12.15 2.14 -6.20
CA ALA A 193 -11.67 3.30 -5.45
C ALA A 193 -11.21 4.50 -6.29
N ASP A 194 -11.19 4.41 -7.61
CA ASP A 194 -10.84 5.59 -8.43
C ASP A 194 -11.96 6.64 -8.47
N SER A 195 -13.18 6.29 -8.03
CA SER A 195 -14.36 7.16 -8.04
C SER A 195 -15.21 7.19 -6.77
N ALA A 196 -15.04 6.27 -5.81
CA ALA A 196 -15.92 6.15 -4.64
C ALA A 196 -15.24 6.60 -3.33
N ASP A 197 -15.97 7.36 -2.52
CA ASP A 197 -15.59 7.70 -1.14
C ASP A 197 -15.76 6.45 -0.25
N PRO A 198 -14.72 5.99 0.49
CA PRO A 198 -14.79 4.78 1.34
C PRO A 198 -15.82 4.87 2.47
N MET A 199 -16.36 6.06 2.75
CA MET A 199 -17.36 6.30 3.80
C MET A 199 -18.81 6.35 3.28
N GLU A 200 -19.05 6.12 1.99
CA GLU A 200 -20.41 6.05 1.39
C GLU A 200 -21.00 4.62 1.39
N ARG A 201 -20.32 3.65 1.99
CA ARG A 201 -20.81 2.26 2.13
C ARG A 201 -21.32 1.96 3.52
#